data_38d0ab6958d30a99a980c6166e188428
#
_entry.id   38d0ab6958d30a99a980c6166e188428
#
_cell.length_a   1.000
_cell.length_b   1.000
_cell.length_c   1.000
_cell.angle_alpha   90.00
_cell.angle_beta   90.00
_cell.angle_gamma   90.00
#
_symmetry.space_group_name_H-M   'P 1'
#
loop_
_entity.id
_entity.type
_entity.pdbx_description
1 polymer ?
#
loop_
_entity_poly.entity_id
_entity_poly.type
_entity_poly.pdbx_seq_one_letter_code
_entity_poly.pdbx_strand_id
1 'polypeptide(L)'
;MADFCAILENGAGQIDRRKDRDRRQEAEMDLSKYNIGLGITGSFCMFARARKEIRRLTELGANVIPIFSFNAQTCDTRFGSARDYVEGICDITGNEGIRTICAAEPIGPNNFLDIMVIAPCTGATLAKLDLSIGDTPVTL
;
A
#
# COMPACT_ATOMS: atom_id res chain seq x y z
N MET A 1 59.37 2.28 -0.61
CA MET A 1 58.29 2.83 -1.46
C MET A 1 57.70 1.67 -2.24
N ALA A 2 56.89 0.90 -1.59
CA ALA A 2 56.17 -0.18 -2.23
C ALA A 2 54.91 -0.47 -1.36
N ASP A 3 53.80 -0.69 -2.03
CA ASP A 3 52.59 -1.29 -1.52
C ASP A 3 51.65 -0.47 -0.61
N PHE A 4 51.03 0.53 -1.21
CA PHE A 4 49.81 1.15 -0.70
C PHE A 4 48.59 0.99 -1.65
N CYS A 5 48.64 -0.01 -2.53
CA CYS A 5 47.62 -0.20 -3.58
C CYS A 5 46.78 -1.47 -3.46
N ALA A 6 46.85 -2.19 -2.33
CA ALA A 6 46.18 -3.53 -2.20
C ALA A 6 44.99 -3.59 -1.21
N ILE A 7 44.41 -2.46 -0.78
CA ILE A 7 43.32 -2.46 0.23
C ILE A 7 41.95 -1.97 -0.31
N LEU A 8 41.81 -1.69 -1.61
CA LEU A 8 40.55 -1.20 -2.18
C LEU A 8 39.73 -2.19 -3.05
N GLU A 9 40.07 -3.48 -3.08
CA GLU A 9 39.37 -4.44 -3.94
C GLU A 9 38.48 -5.48 -3.21
N ASN A 10 38.19 -5.34 -1.92
CA ASN A 10 37.33 -6.28 -1.20
C ASN A 10 35.97 -5.72 -0.73
N GLY A 11 35.46 -4.64 -1.35
CA GLY A 11 34.16 -4.02 -1.03
C GLY A 11 33.01 -4.34 -1.99
N ALA A 12 33.26 -5.03 -3.10
CA ALA A 12 32.25 -5.28 -4.13
C ALA A 12 31.89 -6.76 -4.20
N GLY A 13 30.98 -7.26 -3.36
CA GLY A 13 30.52 -8.62 -3.54
C GLY A 13 29.78 -9.29 -2.40
N GLN A 14 29.38 -8.60 -1.37
CA GLN A 14 28.35 -9.18 -0.47
C GLN A 14 26.99 -8.95 -1.12
N ILE A 15 26.63 -9.85 -2.07
CA ILE A 15 25.28 -10.01 -2.57
C ILE A 15 24.41 -10.21 -1.32
N ASP A 16 23.52 -9.26 -1.06
CA ASP A 16 22.58 -9.36 0.05
C ASP A 16 21.61 -10.52 -0.24
N ARG A 17 22.00 -11.70 0.23
CA ARG A 17 21.28 -12.97 0.01
C ARG A 17 19.84 -12.93 0.49
N ARG A 18 19.50 -11.98 1.38
CA ARG A 18 18.13 -11.74 1.82
C ARG A 18 17.32 -11.09 0.69
N LYS A 19 17.85 -10.03 0.07
CA LYS A 19 17.19 -9.35 -1.06
C LYS A 19 17.03 -10.26 -2.27
N ASP A 20 17.99 -11.16 -2.51
CA ASP A 20 17.93 -12.08 -3.63
C ASP A 20 16.91 -13.21 -3.38
N ARG A 21 16.78 -13.66 -2.12
CA ARG A 21 15.76 -14.61 -1.69
C ARG A 21 14.37 -13.98 -1.78
N ASP A 22 14.22 -12.76 -1.28
CA ASP A 22 12.95 -12.03 -1.30
C ASP A 22 12.48 -11.80 -2.75
N ARG A 23 13.39 -11.43 -3.66
CA ARG A 23 13.08 -11.30 -5.11
C ARG A 23 12.67 -12.61 -5.77
N ARG A 24 13.29 -13.73 -5.40
CA ARG A 24 12.92 -15.06 -5.93
C ARG A 24 11.57 -15.52 -5.41
N GLN A 25 11.26 -15.28 -4.15
CA GLN A 25 9.95 -15.57 -3.58
C GLN A 25 8.86 -14.68 -4.19
N GLU A 26 9.15 -13.40 -4.47
CA GLU A 26 8.24 -12.51 -5.19
C GLU A 26 7.99 -13.00 -6.63
N ALA A 27 9.00 -13.47 -7.33
CA ALA A 27 8.87 -14.01 -8.70
C ALA A 27 8.03 -15.29 -8.80
N GLU A 28 7.87 -16.02 -7.70
CA GLU A 28 7.01 -17.22 -7.60
C GLU A 28 5.60 -16.91 -7.07
N MET A 29 5.37 -15.68 -6.58
CA MET A 29 4.10 -15.28 -5.97
C MET A 29 3.15 -14.75 -7.02
N ASP A 30 2.10 -15.50 -7.33
CA ASP A 30 0.99 -15.08 -8.19
C ASP A 30 -0.23 -14.71 -7.33
N LEU A 31 -0.59 -13.42 -7.36
CA LEU A 31 -1.76 -12.89 -6.65
C LEU A 31 -2.95 -12.63 -7.56
N SER A 32 -2.94 -13.09 -8.82
CA SER A 32 -3.95 -12.76 -9.84
C SER A 32 -5.38 -13.20 -9.48
N LYS A 33 -5.53 -14.13 -8.56
CA LYS A 33 -6.84 -14.63 -8.08
C LYS A 33 -7.39 -13.88 -6.86
N TYR A 34 -6.64 -12.94 -6.29
CA TYR A 34 -7.05 -12.26 -5.06
C TYR A 34 -7.53 -10.84 -5.31
N ASN A 35 -8.68 -10.52 -4.70
CA ASN A 35 -9.23 -9.18 -4.57
C ASN A 35 -8.81 -8.60 -3.22
N ILE A 36 -7.91 -7.63 -3.23
CA ILE A 36 -7.36 -7.03 -2.03
C ILE A 36 -7.98 -5.65 -1.81
N GLY A 37 -8.82 -5.51 -0.79
CA GLY A 37 -9.27 -4.21 -0.30
C GLY A 37 -8.12 -3.48 0.40
N LEU A 38 -7.80 -2.29 -0.04
CA LEU A 38 -6.73 -1.50 0.54
C LEU A 38 -7.27 -0.21 1.17
N GLY A 39 -7.42 -0.21 2.48
CA GLY A 39 -7.80 0.96 3.28
C GLY A 39 -6.63 1.94 3.42
N ILE A 40 -6.83 3.17 2.93
CA ILE A 40 -5.82 4.23 2.96
C ILE A 40 -6.28 5.33 3.91
N THR A 41 -5.51 5.57 4.97
CA THR A 41 -5.86 6.57 5.99
C THR A 41 -4.86 7.73 6.03
N GLY A 42 -5.16 8.80 6.78
CA GLY A 42 -4.45 10.07 6.77
C GLY A 42 -3.03 10.06 7.36
N SER A 43 -2.28 8.98 7.27
CA SER A 43 -0.86 8.95 7.62
C SER A 43 0.01 9.42 6.47
N PHE A 44 -0.09 10.71 6.14
CA PHE A 44 0.45 11.33 4.92
C PHE A 44 1.95 11.13 4.69
N CYS A 45 2.76 11.13 5.74
CA CYS A 45 4.21 10.88 5.64
C CYS A 45 4.56 9.49 5.09
N MET A 46 3.62 8.56 5.12
CA MET A 46 3.79 7.19 4.62
C MET A 46 3.28 7.00 3.18
N PHE A 47 2.64 7.99 2.58
CA PHE A 47 1.98 7.88 1.28
C PHE A 47 2.93 7.46 0.16
N ALA A 48 4.13 8.04 0.09
CA ALA A 48 5.12 7.66 -0.93
C ALA A 48 5.54 6.18 -0.81
N ARG A 49 5.70 5.70 0.43
CA ARG A 49 6.03 4.29 0.69
C ARG A 49 4.86 3.37 0.36
N ALA A 50 3.66 3.73 0.80
CA ALA A 50 2.45 2.96 0.49
C ALA A 50 2.23 2.83 -1.02
N ARG A 51 2.37 3.92 -1.80
CA ARG A 51 2.26 3.91 -3.26
C ARG A 51 3.21 2.90 -3.91
N LYS A 52 4.44 2.78 -3.38
CA LYS A 52 5.42 1.81 -3.89
C LYS A 52 4.97 0.37 -3.67
N GLU A 53 4.46 0.05 -2.47
CA GLU A 53 3.99 -1.30 -2.15
C GLU A 53 2.69 -1.66 -2.88
N ILE A 54 1.79 -0.68 -3.09
CA ILE A 54 0.58 -0.86 -3.91
C ILE A 54 0.96 -1.26 -5.33
N ARG A 55 1.93 -0.57 -5.94
CA ARG A 55 2.45 -0.92 -7.26
C ARG A 55 2.98 -2.35 -7.30
N ARG A 56 3.73 -2.78 -6.29
CA ARG A 56 4.24 -4.17 -6.22
C ARG A 56 3.11 -5.19 -6.15
N LEU A 57 2.06 -4.94 -5.34
CA LEU A 57 0.89 -5.83 -5.30
C LEU A 57 0.21 -5.97 -6.66
N THR A 58 0.07 -4.85 -7.38
CA THR A 58 -0.50 -4.84 -8.73
C THR A 58 0.39 -5.56 -9.74
N GLU A 59 1.72 -5.38 -9.65
CA GLU A 59 2.71 -6.08 -10.49
C GLU A 59 2.71 -7.61 -10.24
N LEU A 60 2.38 -8.04 -9.03
CA LEU A 60 2.17 -9.46 -8.68
C LEU A 60 0.79 -10.00 -9.12
N GLY A 61 0.02 -9.19 -9.83
CA GLY A 61 -1.26 -9.57 -10.41
C GLY A 61 -2.49 -9.35 -9.54
N ALA A 62 -2.34 -8.89 -8.28
CA ALA A 62 -3.49 -8.68 -7.40
C ALA A 62 -4.46 -7.63 -7.95
N ASN A 63 -5.76 -7.91 -7.84
CA ASN A 63 -6.79 -6.91 -8.05
C ASN A 63 -6.92 -6.06 -6.77
N VAL A 64 -6.25 -4.90 -6.75
CA VAL A 64 -6.24 -4.01 -5.58
C VAL A 64 -7.36 -3.00 -5.68
N ILE A 65 -8.28 -3.00 -4.73
CA ILE A 65 -9.41 -2.08 -4.62
C ILE A 65 -9.09 -1.04 -3.54
N PRO A 66 -8.73 0.20 -3.89
CA PRO A 66 -8.41 1.23 -2.91
C PRO A 66 -9.69 1.75 -2.23
N ILE A 67 -9.62 1.93 -0.91
CA ILE A 67 -10.69 2.45 -0.07
C ILE A 67 -10.11 3.63 0.72
N PHE A 68 -10.60 4.84 0.46
CA PHE A 68 -10.02 6.05 1.03
C PHE A 68 -10.80 6.53 2.25
N SER A 69 -10.11 6.80 3.36
CA SER A 69 -10.70 7.57 4.45
C SER A 69 -10.95 9.02 4.00
N PHE A 70 -11.88 9.72 4.67
CA PHE A 70 -12.19 11.11 4.32
C PHE A 70 -10.94 12.00 4.32
N ASN A 71 -10.08 11.91 5.32
CA ASN A 71 -8.85 12.71 5.38
C ASN A 71 -7.88 12.38 4.25
N ALA A 72 -7.73 11.11 3.86
CA ALA A 72 -6.81 10.72 2.81
C ALA A 72 -7.20 11.29 1.44
N GLN A 73 -8.50 11.51 1.20
CA GLN A 73 -9.00 12.00 -0.10
C GLN A 73 -9.28 13.50 -0.14
N THR A 74 -9.20 14.24 0.98
CA THR A 74 -9.55 15.66 1.03
C THR A 74 -8.46 16.58 1.58
N CYS A 75 -7.50 16.06 2.36
CA CYS A 75 -6.51 16.90 3.01
C CYS A 75 -5.26 17.08 2.15
N ASP A 76 -5.04 18.28 1.65
CA ASP A 76 -3.76 18.68 1.08
C ASP A 76 -2.74 18.89 2.19
N THR A 77 -1.50 18.47 1.93
CA THR A 77 -0.43 18.52 2.91
C THR A 77 0.88 18.93 2.29
N ARG A 78 1.91 19.14 3.11
CA ARG A 78 3.29 19.36 2.61
C ARG A 78 3.85 18.20 1.77
N PHE A 79 3.21 17.04 1.77
CA PHE A 79 3.62 15.86 1.01
C PHE A 79 2.96 15.75 -0.36
N GLY A 80 2.03 16.64 -0.67
CA GLY A 80 1.29 16.71 -1.94
C GLY A 80 -0.20 16.95 -1.76
N SER A 81 -0.90 17.09 -2.88
CA SER A 81 -2.34 17.23 -2.87
C SER A 81 -3.03 15.86 -2.67
N ALA A 82 -4.17 15.89 -1.99
CA ALA A 82 -5.01 14.70 -1.81
C ALA A 82 -5.48 14.16 -3.17
N ARG A 83 -5.84 15.07 -4.08
CA ARG A 83 -6.27 14.73 -5.43
C ARG A 83 -5.21 13.94 -6.20
N ASP A 84 -3.97 14.46 -6.29
CA ASP A 84 -2.89 13.79 -7.04
C ASP A 84 -2.54 12.42 -6.44
N TYR A 85 -2.68 12.30 -5.11
CA TYR A 85 -2.45 11.02 -4.45
C TYR A 85 -3.53 10.01 -4.80
N VAL A 86 -4.80 10.39 -4.71
CA VAL A 86 -5.96 9.53 -5.03
C VAL A 86 -5.92 9.12 -6.49
N GLU A 87 -5.77 10.07 -7.42
CA GLU A 87 -5.68 9.79 -8.86
C GLU A 87 -4.50 8.85 -9.16
N GLY A 88 -3.32 9.12 -8.59
CA GLY A 88 -2.16 8.27 -8.80
C GLY A 88 -2.27 6.85 -8.20
N ILE A 89 -3.10 6.62 -7.18
CA ILE A 89 -3.42 5.26 -6.70
C ILE A 89 -4.42 4.59 -7.62
N CYS A 90 -5.45 5.29 -8.07
CA CYS A 90 -6.41 4.77 -9.04
C CYS A 90 -5.74 4.36 -10.36
N ASP A 91 -4.80 5.17 -10.86
CA ASP A 91 -4.00 4.84 -12.06
C ASP A 91 -3.15 3.57 -11.88
N ILE A 92 -2.53 3.39 -10.71
CA ILE A 92 -1.71 2.21 -10.41
C ILE A 92 -2.57 0.95 -10.33
N THR A 93 -3.74 1.04 -9.70
CA THR A 93 -4.60 -0.12 -9.43
C THR A 93 -5.57 -0.44 -10.58
N GLY A 94 -5.81 0.52 -11.48
CA GLY A 94 -6.84 0.42 -12.50
C GLY A 94 -8.27 0.48 -11.95
N ASN A 95 -8.45 0.82 -10.67
CA ASN A 95 -9.73 0.90 -9.97
C ASN A 95 -10.03 2.34 -9.55
N GLU A 96 -11.28 2.79 -9.66
CA GLU A 96 -11.72 4.15 -9.28
C GLU A 96 -11.62 4.42 -7.77
N GLY A 97 -11.60 3.36 -6.98
CA GLY A 97 -11.52 3.42 -5.52
C GLY A 97 -12.86 3.78 -4.84
N ILE A 98 -13.00 3.29 -3.62
CA ILE A 98 -14.17 3.50 -2.78
C ILE A 98 -13.94 4.74 -1.90
N ARG A 99 -14.83 5.72 -1.99
CA ARG A 99 -14.66 7.05 -1.37
C ARG A 99 -15.74 7.44 -0.38
N THR A 100 -16.86 6.71 -0.38
CA THR A 100 -18.02 7.00 0.49
C THR A 100 -18.41 5.77 1.28
N ILE A 101 -19.11 5.97 2.39
CA ILE A 101 -19.66 4.89 3.20
C ILE A 101 -20.66 4.07 2.36
N CYS A 102 -21.53 4.74 1.60
CA CYS A 102 -22.49 4.07 0.74
C CYS A 102 -21.84 3.18 -0.34
N ALA A 103 -20.67 3.59 -0.86
CA ALA A 103 -19.92 2.78 -1.83
C ALA A 103 -19.16 1.63 -1.18
N ALA A 104 -18.88 1.72 0.13
CA ALA A 104 -18.22 0.66 0.90
C ALA A 104 -19.22 -0.40 1.42
N GLU A 105 -20.47 -0.03 1.64
CA GLU A 105 -21.52 -0.89 2.19
C GLU A 105 -21.64 -2.26 1.49
N PRO A 106 -21.57 -2.38 0.15
CA PRO A 106 -21.67 -3.67 -0.52
C PRO A 106 -20.49 -4.63 -0.29
N ILE A 107 -19.38 -4.18 0.31
CA ILE A 107 -18.18 -5.01 0.53
C ILE A 107 -18.52 -6.24 1.37
N GLY A 108 -19.20 -6.04 2.50
CA GLY A 108 -19.56 -7.12 3.43
C GLY A 108 -20.55 -8.11 2.81
N PRO A 109 -21.76 -7.69 2.39
CA PRO A 109 -22.77 -8.60 1.85
C PRO A 109 -22.32 -9.38 0.63
N ASN A 110 -21.51 -8.79 -0.25
CA ASN A 110 -21.12 -9.43 -1.50
C ASN A 110 -19.85 -10.29 -1.39
N ASN A 111 -19.12 -10.22 -0.28
CA ASN A 111 -17.88 -11.00 -0.06
C ASN A 111 -16.89 -10.94 -1.23
N PHE A 112 -16.78 -9.78 -1.90
CA PHE A 112 -15.94 -9.70 -3.09
C PHE A 112 -14.46 -9.42 -2.79
N LEU A 113 -14.10 -9.17 -1.54
CA LEU A 113 -12.71 -9.07 -1.09
C LEU A 113 -12.27 -10.37 -0.45
N ASP A 114 -11.10 -10.85 -0.82
CA ASP A 114 -10.45 -11.99 -0.16
C ASP A 114 -9.71 -11.56 1.12
N ILE A 115 -9.21 -10.32 1.12
CA ILE A 115 -8.52 -9.74 2.27
C ILE A 115 -8.69 -8.22 2.29
N MET A 116 -8.79 -7.66 3.48
CA MET A 116 -8.74 -6.21 3.72
C MET A 116 -7.44 -5.85 4.43
N VAL A 117 -6.66 -4.96 3.84
CA VAL A 117 -5.42 -4.42 4.40
C VAL A 117 -5.58 -2.92 4.62
N ILE A 118 -5.23 -2.41 5.78
CA ILE A 118 -5.24 -0.96 6.05
C ILE A 118 -3.81 -0.46 6.15
N ALA A 119 -3.35 0.20 5.09
CA ALA A 119 -1.99 0.70 4.97
C ALA A 119 -1.91 1.97 4.10
N PRO A 120 -1.50 3.12 4.66
CA PRO A 120 -1.13 3.32 6.06
C PRO A 120 -2.34 3.39 6.99
N CYS A 121 -2.18 2.91 8.22
CA CYS A 121 -3.20 2.99 9.26
C CYS A 121 -2.85 4.08 10.28
N THR A 122 -3.77 5.01 10.57
CA THR A 122 -3.61 5.99 11.65
C THR A 122 -4.05 5.39 12.98
N GLY A 123 -3.50 5.92 14.10
CA GLY A 123 -3.94 5.52 15.44
C GLY A 123 -5.45 5.73 15.68
N ALA A 124 -6.02 6.80 15.12
CA ALA A 124 -7.46 7.04 15.17
C ALA A 124 -8.26 5.94 14.43
N THR A 125 -7.79 5.49 13.27
CA THR A 125 -8.44 4.39 12.55
C THR A 125 -8.33 3.08 13.33
N LEU A 126 -7.16 2.79 13.90
CA LEU A 126 -6.97 1.59 14.71
C LEU A 126 -7.90 1.58 15.93
N ALA A 127 -8.02 2.71 16.65
CA ALA A 127 -8.93 2.85 17.76
C ALA A 127 -10.41 2.66 17.36
N LYS A 128 -10.81 3.17 16.18
CA LYS A 128 -12.17 2.98 15.66
C LYS A 128 -12.47 1.52 15.36
N LEU A 129 -11.52 0.81 14.75
CA LEU A 129 -11.65 -0.62 14.49
C LEU A 129 -11.78 -1.43 15.78
N ASP A 130 -10.98 -1.14 16.80
CA ASP A 130 -11.04 -1.77 18.12
C ASP A 130 -12.40 -1.55 18.79
N LEU A 131 -12.96 -0.35 18.67
CA LEU A 131 -14.26 0.02 19.24
C LEU A 131 -15.45 -0.26 18.31
N SER A 132 -15.25 -0.90 17.16
CA SER A 132 -16.28 -1.17 16.13
C SER A 132 -17.04 0.10 15.69
N ILE A 133 -16.32 1.22 15.49
CA ILE A 133 -16.88 2.48 15.01
C ILE A 133 -16.75 2.55 13.49
N GLY A 134 -17.85 2.32 12.78
CA GLY A 134 -17.94 2.34 11.31
C GLY A 134 -18.43 3.69 10.77
N ASP A 135 -17.63 4.75 10.88
CA ASP A 135 -17.98 6.11 10.47
C ASP A 135 -17.20 6.62 9.25
N THR A 136 -16.41 5.77 8.64
CA THR A 136 -15.63 6.07 7.42
C THR A 136 -15.69 4.89 6.43
N PRO A 137 -15.39 5.10 5.14
CA PRO A 137 -15.36 4.00 4.17
C PRO A 137 -14.35 2.88 4.53
N VAL A 138 -13.34 3.19 5.35
CA VAL A 138 -12.29 2.25 5.76
C VAL A 138 -12.68 1.45 7.01
N THR A 139 -13.60 1.98 7.84
CA THR A 139 -13.95 1.39 9.15
C THR A 139 -15.37 0.80 9.18
N LEU A 140 -16.08 0.85 8.06
CA LEU A 140 -17.45 0.33 7.92
C LEU A 140 -17.55 -1.21 8.02
#